data_c50e76d2a278bc722d1cbab2a330bd55
#
_entry.id   c50e76d2a278bc722d1cbab2a330bd55
#
_cell.length_a   1.000
_cell.length_b   1.000
_cell.length_c   1.000
_cell.angle_alpha   90.00
_cell.angle_beta   90.00
_cell.angle_gamma   90.00
#
_symmetry.space_group_name_H-M   'P 1'
#
loop_
_entity.id
_entity.type
_entity.pdbx_description
1 polymer ?
#
loop_
_entity_poly.entity_id
_entity_poly.type
_entity_poly.pdbx_seq_one_letter_code
_entity_poly.pdbx_strand_id
1 'polypeptide(L)'
;MTRDYNEIIDWMQLINKANTQLLHYRDMTIKANELATIQGMHIDLAHVSNSSNNNGTENKLIRYLEIKEQIKKIDKAVEPLNERQKQILILTYFNEYRASEYIIMNVMNLSDRGDYINLWDDALIDFANNYYDKDIIISCLSNLELRVVVVQGVR
;
A
#
# COMPACT_ATOMS: atom_id res chain seq x y z
N MET A 1 2.40 24.67 -13.90
CA MET A 1 1.66 23.73 -14.75
C MET A 1 0.30 23.47 -14.12
N THR A 2 -0.74 24.03 -14.67
CA THR A 2 -2.11 23.70 -14.25
C THR A 2 -2.45 22.33 -14.82
N ARG A 3 -2.46 21.31 -13.97
CA ARG A 3 -3.00 20.00 -14.35
C ARG A 3 -4.47 20.17 -14.73
N ASP A 4 -4.87 19.60 -15.85
CA ASP A 4 -6.26 19.65 -16.29
C ASP A 4 -7.17 19.00 -15.23
N TYR A 5 -8.35 19.57 -14.97
CA TYR A 5 -9.24 19.11 -13.88
C TYR A 5 -9.63 17.65 -14.01
N ASN A 6 -9.73 17.15 -15.23
CA ASN A 6 -10.00 15.74 -15.51
C ASN A 6 -8.81 14.83 -15.20
N GLU A 7 -7.59 15.28 -15.44
CA GLU A 7 -6.36 14.58 -15.10
C GLU A 7 -6.20 14.45 -13.57
N ILE A 8 -6.62 15.47 -12.82
CA ILE A 8 -6.59 15.46 -11.35
C ILE A 8 -7.51 14.39 -10.76
N ILE A 9 -8.71 14.20 -11.33
CA ILE A 9 -9.69 13.20 -10.82
C ILE A 9 -9.16 11.78 -10.94
N ASP A 10 -8.41 11.47 -11.98
CA ASP A 10 -7.87 10.11 -12.20
C ASP A 10 -6.70 9.80 -11.30
N TRP A 11 -5.81 10.76 -11.11
CA TRP A 11 -4.73 10.63 -10.14
C TRP A 11 -5.28 10.45 -8.72
N MET A 12 -6.40 11.08 -8.37
CA MET A 12 -7.04 10.88 -7.08
C MET A 12 -7.52 9.44 -6.86
N GLN A 13 -8.04 8.77 -7.88
CA GLN A 13 -8.44 7.36 -7.77
C GLN A 13 -7.23 6.47 -7.51
N LEU A 14 -6.13 6.71 -8.22
CA LEU A 14 -4.88 5.97 -8.04
C LEU A 14 -4.28 6.22 -6.65
N ILE A 15 -4.26 7.48 -6.21
CA ILE A 15 -3.81 7.89 -4.87
C ILE A 15 -4.64 7.20 -3.79
N ASN A 16 -5.97 7.20 -3.90
CA ASN A 16 -6.86 6.55 -2.94
C ASN A 16 -6.63 5.04 -2.88
N LYS A 17 -6.41 4.41 -4.03
CA LYS A 17 -6.11 2.98 -4.11
C LYS A 17 -4.78 2.64 -3.44
N ALA A 18 -3.74 3.43 -3.70
CA ALA A 18 -2.43 3.30 -3.07
C ALA A 18 -2.50 3.53 -1.55
N ASN A 19 -3.20 4.58 -1.12
CA ASN A 19 -3.41 4.88 0.30
C ASN A 19 -4.11 3.73 1.02
N THR A 20 -5.18 3.18 0.45
CA THR A 20 -5.89 2.04 1.03
C THR A 20 -4.98 0.82 1.16
N GLN A 21 -4.17 0.54 0.14
CA GLN A 21 -3.22 -0.58 0.16
C GLN A 21 -2.17 -0.41 1.26
N LEU A 22 -1.61 0.79 1.41
CA LEU A 22 -0.59 1.08 2.43
C LEU A 22 -1.17 1.13 3.85
N LEU A 23 -2.43 1.53 4.04
CA LEU A 23 -3.10 1.45 5.34
C LEU A 23 -3.20 0.01 5.87
N HIS A 24 -3.33 -0.97 4.99
CA HIS A 24 -3.35 -2.40 5.38
C HIS A 24 -1.97 -2.96 5.72
N TYR A 25 -0.88 -2.28 5.37
CA TYR A 25 0.49 -2.77 5.61
C TYR A 25 0.76 -3.07 7.08
N ARG A 26 0.37 -2.17 7.96
CA ARG A 26 0.53 -2.34 9.43
C ARG A 26 -0.24 -3.55 9.93
N ASP A 27 -1.49 -3.71 9.54
CA ASP A 27 -2.33 -4.83 9.95
C ASP A 27 -1.74 -6.16 9.45
N MET A 28 -1.22 -6.18 8.22
CA MET A 28 -0.52 -7.34 7.67
C MET A 28 0.75 -7.68 8.45
N THR A 29 1.53 -6.67 8.83
CA THR A 29 2.77 -6.86 9.61
C THR A 29 2.48 -7.41 11.00
N ILE A 30 1.49 -6.86 11.70
CA ILE A 30 1.04 -7.36 13.01
C ILE A 30 0.59 -8.81 12.87
N LYS A 31 -0.25 -9.11 11.90
CA LYS A 31 -0.79 -10.45 11.67
C LYS A 31 0.28 -11.47 11.28
N ALA A 32 1.27 -11.07 10.47
CA ALA A 32 2.42 -11.92 10.16
C ALA A 32 3.23 -12.25 11.42
N ASN A 33 3.46 -11.27 12.29
CA ASN A 33 4.18 -11.46 13.55
C ASN A 33 3.41 -12.38 14.51
N GLU A 34 2.10 -12.24 14.63
CA GLU A 34 1.24 -13.12 15.42
C GLU A 34 1.32 -14.57 14.92
N LEU A 35 1.20 -14.77 13.60
CA LEU A 35 1.29 -16.09 13.00
C LEU A 35 2.69 -16.71 13.16
N ALA A 36 3.75 -15.91 13.03
CA ALA A 36 5.12 -16.36 13.26
C ALA A 36 5.36 -16.78 14.72
N THR A 37 4.80 -16.06 15.68
CA THR A 37 4.91 -16.40 17.11
C THR A 37 4.22 -17.72 17.42
N ILE A 38 3.06 -17.97 16.84
CA ILE A 38 2.33 -19.25 16.98
C ILE A 38 3.15 -20.41 16.38
N GLN A 39 3.85 -20.18 15.27
CA GLN A 39 4.72 -21.18 14.63
C GLN A 39 6.03 -21.41 15.41
N GLY A 40 6.61 -20.37 16.03
CA GLY A 40 7.83 -20.48 16.84
C GLY A 40 7.67 -21.31 18.09
N MET A 41 6.45 -21.57 18.55
CA MET A 41 6.18 -22.43 19.69
C MET A 41 6.10 -23.92 19.35
N HIS A 42 5.96 -24.33 18.09
CA HIS A 42 5.83 -25.73 17.69
C HIS A 42 6.27 -26.04 16.24
N ILE A 43 7.50 -25.72 15.86
CA ILE A 43 8.10 -26.40 14.70
C ILE A 43 9.14 -27.40 15.25
N ASP A 44 8.66 -28.41 15.86
CA ASP A 44 9.38 -29.69 15.96
C ASP A 44 9.07 -30.49 14.69
N LEU A 45 9.88 -30.28 13.65
CA LEU A 45 9.78 -30.94 12.35
C LEU A 45 9.95 -32.48 12.40
N ALA A 46 10.10 -33.05 13.60
CA ALA A 46 10.36 -34.49 13.80
C ALA A 46 9.11 -35.31 14.14
N HIS A 47 7.93 -34.72 14.34
CA HIS A 47 6.73 -35.49 14.68
C HIS A 47 5.57 -35.17 13.71
N VAL A 48 5.70 -35.62 12.48
CA VAL A 48 4.53 -35.83 11.61
C VAL A 48 3.85 -37.12 12.04
N SER A 49 3.11 -37.09 13.13
CA SER A 49 2.15 -38.14 13.42
C SER A 49 0.83 -37.82 12.75
N ASN A 50 0.37 -38.76 11.93
CA ASN A 50 -0.93 -38.81 11.27
C ASN A 50 -2.07 -38.61 12.28
N SER A 51 -2.51 -37.38 12.49
CA SER A 51 -3.80 -37.10 13.11
C SER A 51 -4.51 -35.99 12.36
N SER A 52 -5.79 -36.17 12.17
CA SER A 52 -6.73 -35.41 11.33
C SER A 52 -6.92 -33.91 11.67
N ASN A 53 -5.95 -33.27 12.34
CA ASN A 53 -5.94 -31.84 12.69
C ASN A 53 -4.95 -31.01 11.85
N ASN A 54 -4.37 -31.57 10.78
CA ASN A 54 -3.36 -30.89 9.95
C ASN A 54 -3.91 -29.69 9.16
N ASN A 55 -5.20 -29.64 8.86
CA ASN A 55 -5.77 -28.56 8.04
C ASN A 55 -5.68 -27.17 8.69
N GLY A 56 -5.73 -27.08 10.03
CA GLY A 56 -5.66 -25.80 10.73
C GLY A 56 -4.26 -25.16 10.72
N THR A 57 -3.22 -25.97 10.88
CA THR A 57 -1.81 -25.51 10.89
C THR A 57 -1.32 -25.22 9.49
N GLU A 58 -1.68 -26.07 8.52
CA GLU A 58 -1.35 -25.86 7.11
C GLU A 58 -2.00 -24.57 6.56
N ASN A 59 -3.28 -24.34 6.85
CA ASN A 59 -3.96 -23.10 6.47
C ASN A 59 -3.34 -21.84 7.09
N LYS A 60 -2.86 -21.93 8.34
CA LYS A 60 -2.15 -20.82 9.00
C LYS A 60 -0.82 -20.53 8.33
N LEU A 61 -0.08 -21.58 7.96
CA LEU A 61 1.18 -21.44 7.24
C LEU A 61 0.98 -20.82 5.86
N ILE A 62 0.02 -21.29 5.09
CA ILE A 62 -0.33 -20.73 3.78
C ILE A 62 -0.66 -19.25 3.93
N ARG A 63 -1.52 -18.88 4.87
CA ARG A 63 -1.89 -17.50 5.15
C ARG A 63 -0.70 -16.62 5.56
N TYR A 64 0.21 -17.15 6.38
CA TYR A 64 1.44 -16.46 6.73
C TYR A 64 2.30 -16.16 5.50
N LEU A 65 2.50 -17.13 4.63
CA LEU A 65 3.28 -16.98 3.41
C LEU A 65 2.65 -15.98 2.44
N GLU A 66 1.34 -16.01 2.28
CA GLU A 66 0.59 -15.04 1.45
C GLU A 66 0.76 -13.61 1.96
N ILE A 67 0.64 -13.39 3.29
CA ILE A 67 0.84 -12.08 3.91
C ILE A 67 2.29 -11.61 3.73
N LYS A 68 3.26 -12.47 3.93
CA LYS A 68 4.70 -12.16 3.73
C LYS A 68 5.00 -11.80 2.29
N GLU A 69 4.38 -12.45 1.33
CA GLU A 69 4.55 -12.11 -0.09
C GLU A 69 3.95 -10.75 -0.43
N GLN A 70 2.78 -10.42 0.11
CA GLN A 70 2.17 -9.09 -0.05
C GLN A 70 3.04 -7.98 0.58
N ILE A 71 3.54 -8.18 1.80
CA ILE A 71 4.48 -7.25 2.45
C ILE A 71 5.71 -7.03 1.57
N LYS A 72 6.33 -8.11 1.09
CA LYS A 72 7.50 -8.05 0.21
C LYS A 72 7.22 -7.30 -1.10
N LYS A 73 6.02 -7.45 -1.66
CA LYS A 73 5.60 -6.72 -2.86
C LYS A 73 5.50 -5.21 -2.60
N ILE A 74 4.99 -4.82 -1.43
CA ILE A 74 4.93 -3.40 -1.01
C ILE A 74 6.34 -2.85 -0.81
N ASP A 75 7.20 -3.57 -0.07
CA ASP A 75 8.59 -3.14 0.17
C ASP A 75 9.35 -2.92 -1.14
N LYS A 76 9.21 -3.83 -2.11
CA LYS A 76 9.80 -3.70 -3.45
C LYS A 76 9.28 -2.50 -4.23
N ALA A 77 8.03 -2.11 -4.04
CA ALA A 77 7.44 -0.95 -4.71
C ALA A 77 7.90 0.38 -4.10
N VAL A 78 8.28 0.38 -2.82
CA VAL A 78 8.83 1.54 -2.11
C VAL A 78 10.32 1.73 -2.37
N GLU A 79 11.06 0.65 -2.62
CA GLU A 79 12.52 0.68 -2.77
C GLU A 79 13.03 1.68 -3.83
N PRO A 80 12.45 1.79 -5.05
CA PRO A 80 12.91 2.73 -6.07
C PRO A 80 12.51 4.19 -5.86
N LEU A 81 11.70 4.50 -4.85
CA LEU A 81 11.29 5.88 -4.55
C LEU A 81 12.49 6.72 -4.08
N ASN A 82 12.40 8.04 -4.28
CA ASN A 82 13.42 8.94 -3.72
C ASN A 82 13.33 9.00 -2.18
N GLU A 83 14.40 9.47 -1.53
CA GLU A 83 14.51 9.46 -0.07
C GLU A 83 13.41 10.26 0.65
N ARG A 84 12.96 11.38 0.08
CA ARG A 84 11.89 12.18 0.67
C ARG A 84 10.53 11.47 0.56
N GLN A 85 10.27 10.83 -0.57
CA GLN A 85 9.06 10.02 -0.77
C GLN A 85 9.05 8.80 0.17
N LYS A 86 10.17 8.09 0.30
CA LYS A 86 10.31 7.00 1.27
C LYS A 86 10.04 7.48 2.68
N GLN A 87 10.64 8.59 3.08
CA GLN A 87 10.51 9.12 4.43
C GLN A 87 9.06 9.47 4.78
N ILE A 88 8.32 10.13 3.89
CA ILE A 88 6.92 10.45 4.15
C ILE A 88 6.05 9.20 4.25
N LEU A 89 6.29 8.17 3.40
CA LEU A 89 5.57 6.90 3.48
C LEU A 89 5.91 6.13 4.76
N ILE A 90 7.18 6.09 5.17
CA ILE A 90 7.61 5.45 6.42
C ILE A 90 6.93 6.11 7.61
N LEU A 91 6.95 7.43 7.71
CA LEU A 91 6.32 8.17 8.81
C LEU A 91 4.81 8.00 8.84
N THR A 92 4.17 7.85 7.67
CA THR A 92 2.72 7.74 7.58
C THR A 92 2.21 6.30 7.79
N TYR A 93 2.88 5.29 7.22
CA TYR A 93 2.32 3.94 7.11
C TYR A 93 3.14 2.84 7.79
N PHE A 94 4.48 2.97 7.82
CA PHE A 94 5.36 1.85 8.21
C PHE A 94 5.76 1.89 9.69
N ASN A 95 5.62 3.02 10.36
CA ASN A 95 5.90 3.12 11.79
C ASN A 95 4.83 2.43 12.64
N GLU A 96 5.21 1.96 13.81
CA GLU A 96 4.31 1.37 14.80
C GLU A 96 3.14 2.30 15.14
N TYR A 97 3.42 3.60 15.25
CA TYR A 97 2.42 4.64 15.46
C TYR A 97 2.37 5.58 14.25
N ARG A 98 1.18 5.81 13.74
CA ARG A 98 0.97 6.77 12.65
C ARG A 98 1.30 8.18 13.14
N ALA A 99 2.30 8.80 12.54
CA ALA A 99 2.63 10.19 12.82
C ALA A 99 1.52 11.12 12.31
N SER A 100 1.21 12.18 13.09
CA SER A 100 0.29 13.21 12.63
C SER A 100 0.93 14.04 11.53
N GLU A 101 0.10 14.69 10.69
CA GLU A 101 0.56 15.61 9.64
C GLU A 101 1.56 16.65 10.19
N TYR A 102 1.24 17.22 11.36
CA TYR A 102 2.11 18.20 12.02
C TYR A 102 3.50 17.65 12.35
N ILE A 103 3.57 16.43 12.89
CA ILE A 103 4.86 15.77 13.20
C ILE A 103 5.65 15.52 11.92
N ILE A 104 4.99 15.02 10.88
CA ILE A 104 5.64 14.75 9.59
C ILE A 104 6.20 16.04 8.97
N MET A 105 5.42 17.11 8.96
CA MET A 105 5.85 18.41 8.45
C MET A 105 7.09 18.93 9.18
N ASN A 106 7.12 18.83 10.52
CA ASN A 106 8.26 19.23 11.32
C ASN A 106 9.50 18.38 11.06
N VAL A 107 9.36 17.06 11.07
CA VAL A 107 10.48 16.12 10.84
C VAL A 107 11.08 16.30 9.44
N MET A 108 10.26 16.58 8.46
CA MET A 108 10.69 16.72 7.07
C MET A 108 11.01 18.16 6.65
N ASN A 109 10.90 19.13 7.56
CA ASN A 109 11.09 20.56 7.30
C ASN A 109 10.26 21.05 6.10
N LEU A 110 8.97 20.71 6.09
CA LEU A 110 8.03 21.19 5.09
C LEU A 110 7.49 22.56 5.48
N SER A 111 7.50 23.50 4.52
CA SER A 111 7.18 24.90 4.78
C SER A 111 5.71 25.14 5.04
N ASP A 112 4.86 24.43 4.32
CA ASP A 112 3.42 24.54 4.44
C ASP A 112 2.68 23.22 4.15
N ARG A 113 1.37 23.24 4.35
CA ARG A 113 0.53 22.07 4.11
C ARG A 113 0.45 21.67 2.64
N GLY A 114 0.59 22.62 1.72
CA GLY A 114 0.63 22.37 0.29
C GLY A 114 1.84 21.52 -0.09
N ASP A 115 3.01 21.85 0.45
CA ASP A 115 4.23 21.06 0.25
C ASP A 115 4.07 19.63 0.77
N TYR A 116 3.43 19.46 1.95
CA TYR A 116 3.13 18.16 2.53
C TYR A 116 2.22 17.33 1.62
N ILE A 117 1.09 17.90 1.16
CA ILE A 117 0.13 17.21 0.30
C ILE A 117 0.78 16.83 -1.03
N ASN A 118 1.51 17.74 -1.66
CA ASN A 118 2.17 17.48 -2.93
C ASN A 118 3.20 16.33 -2.82
N LEU A 119 4.02 16.33 -1.78
CA LEU A 119 4.99 15.27 -1.56
C LEU A 119 4.33 13.93 -1.28
N TRP A 120 3.25 13.94 -0.50
CA TRP A 120 2.50 12.74 -0.16
C TRP A 120 1.78 12.16 -1.38
N ASP A 121 1.14 13.00 -2.20
CA ASP A 121 0.49 12.59 -3.44
C ASP A 121 1.51 12.03 -4.44
N ASP A 122 2.63 12.70 -4.64
CA ASP A 122 3.70 12.23 -5.54
C ASP A 122 4.27 10.88 -5.08
N ALA A 123 4.46 10.71 -3.77
CA ALA A 123 4.92 9.44 -3.21
C ALA A 123 3.92 8.30 -3.44
N LEU A 124 2.62 8.56 -3.29
CA LEU A 124 1.58 7.56 -3.53
C LEU A 124 1.43 7.21 -5.01
N ILE A 125 1.56 8.19 -5.90
CA ILE A 125 1.52 7.97 -7.36
C ILE A 125 2.71 7.08 -7.78
N ASP A 126 3.91 7.42 -7.34
CA ASP A 126 5.11 6.65 -7.69
C ASP A 126 5.09 5.25 -7.07
N PHE A 127 4.61 5.11 -5.84
CA PHE A 127 4.35 3.81 -5.23
C PHE A 127 3.36 3.00 -6.08
N ALA A 128 2.24 3.59 -6.48
CA ALA A 128 1.23 2.91 -7.28
C ALA A 128 1.76 2.45 -8.63
N ASN A 129 2.58 3.27 -9.30
CA ASN A 129 3.23 2.91 -10.56
C ASN A 129 4.20 1.74 -10.42
N ASN A 130 4.81 1.56 -9.25
CA ASN A 130 5.71 0.44 -8.97
C ASN A 130 4.96 -0.82 -8.48
N TYR A 131 3.82 -0.64 -7.82
CA TYR A 131 3.07 -1.70 -7.17
C TYR A 131 2.04 -2.37 -8.07
N TYR A 132 1.28 -1.56 -8.83
CA TYR A 132 0.22 -2.06 -9.70
C TYR A 132 0.72 -2.36 -11.11
N ASP A 133 0.13 -3.37 -11.73
CA ASP A 133 0.37 -3.66 -13.13
C ASP A 133 -0.16 -2.52 -14.02
N LYS A 134 0.47 -2.34 -15.17
CA LYS A 134 0.11 -1.28 -16.13
C LYS A 134 -1.37 -1.28 -16.51
N ASP A 135 -1.98 -2.46 -16.63
CA ASP A 135 -3.40 -2.60 -16.97
C ASP A 135 -4.32 -2.04 -15.89
N ILE A 136 -3.94 -2.20 -14.61
CA ILE A 136 -4.67 -1.63 -13.48
C ILE A 136 -4.55 -0.11 -13.48
N ILE A 137 -3.35 0.42 -13.75
CA ILE A 137 -3.10 1.86 -13.83
C ILE A 137 -3.91 2.45 -14.98
N ILE A 138 -3.85 1.85 -16.16
CA ILE A 138 -4.61 2.26 -17.34
C ILE A 138 -6.11 2.22 -17.06
N SER A 139 -6.62 1.19 -16.38
CA SER A 139 -8.03 1.10 -16.03
C SER A 139 -8.49 2.19 -15.07
N CYS A 140 -7.63 2.61 -14.15
CA CYS A 140 -7.90 3.76 -13.28
C CYS A 140 -7.92 5.08 -14.07
N LEU A 141 -7.08 5.21 -15.09
CA LEU A 141 -6.97 6.41 -15.93
C LEU A 141 -7.99 6.42 -17.07
N SER A 142 -8.38 5.26 -17.64
CA SER A 142 -9.28 5.15 -18.80
C SER A 142 -10.78 5.25 -18.45
N ASN A 143 -11.14 5.23 -17.17
CA ASN A 143 -12.51 5.55 -16.76
C ASN A 143 -12.95 6.99 -17.12
N LEU A 144 -12.04 7.81 -17.60
CA LEU A 144 -12.26 9.15 -18.12
C LEU A 144 -12.95 9.17 -19.48
N GLU A 145 -12.51 8.35 -20.42
CA GLU A 145 -13.08 8.34 -21.77
C GLU A 145 -14.55 7.92 -21.73
N LEU A 146 -14.92 7.00 -20.85
CA LEU A 146 -16.32 6.58 -20.68
C LEU A 146 -17.20 7.67 -20.05
N ARG A 147 -16.66 8.50 -19.15
CA ARG A 147 -17.41 9.61 -18.53
C ARG A 147 -17.58 10.80 -19.48
N VAL A 148 -16.56 11.11 -20.25
CA VAL A 148 -16.64 12.18 -21.27
C VAL A 148 -17.66 11.84 -22.34
N VAL A 149 -17.74 10.58 -22.79
CA VAL A 149 -18.75 10.12 -23.76
C VAL A 149 -20.16 10.19 -23.18
N VAL A 150 -20.37 9.89 -21.90
CA VAL A 150 -21.70 9.99 -21.25
C VAL A 150 -22.13 11.43 -21.06
N VAL A 151 -21.21 12.36 -20.78
CA VAL A 151 -21.57 13.80 -20.64
C VAL A 151 -21.81 14.47 -21.99
N GLN A 152 -21.16 14.03 -23.06
CA GLN A 152 -21.43 14.53 -24.43
C GLN A 152 -22.65 13.88 -25.10
N GLY A 153 -23.12 12.74 -24.57
CA GLY A 153 -24.31 12.05 -25.10
C GLY A 153 -25.64 12.52 -24.54
N VAL A 154 -25.66 13.47 -23.61
CA VAL A 154 -26.88 14.06 -23.05
C VAL A 154 -27.03 15.48 -23.62
N ARG A 155 -27.53 15.55 -24.84
CA ARG A 155 -28.20 16.74 -25.39
C ARG A 155 -29.64 16.39 -25.69
#